data_5c0acc7619e43f326e496f5c99848484
#
_entry.id   5c0acc7619e43f326e496f5c99848484
#
_cell.length_a   1.000
_cell.length_b   1.000
_cell.length_c   1.000
_cell.angle_alpha   90.00
_cell.angle_beta   90.00
_cell.angle_gamma   90.00
#
_symmetry.space_group_name_H-M   'P 1'
#
loop_
_entity.id
_entity.type
_entity.pdbx_description
1 polymer ?
#
loop_
_entity_poly.entity_id
_entity_poly.type
_entity_poly.pdbx_seq_one_letter_code
_entity_poly.pdbx_strand_id
1 'polypeptide(L)'
;MIQITAQMRVLVAIEAVDGRKGIDSLARLCQEKLAEDPFSGCVFIFRSRRGTSIRLLTYDGQGYWLAQKRLSKGKFVWWPESDAAVKPLEAYEAQLLMAAGDVSRLRAAPMWRRVNG
;
A
#
# COMPACT_ATOMS: atom_id res chain seq x y z
N MET A 1 4.88 -3.46 -14.74
CA MET A 1 4.14 -3.74 -13.48
C MET A 1 5.09 -3.78 -12.31
N ILE A 2 4.70 -3.18 -11.20
CA ILE A 2 5.51 -3.21 -9.99
C ILE A 2 5.35 -4.55 -9.30
N GLN A 3 6.46 -5.17 -8.94
CA GLN A 3 6.45 -6.44 -8.26
C GLN A 3 6.97 -6.26 -6.83
N ILE A 4 6.16 -6.68 -5.86
CA ILE A 4 6.51 -6.64 -4.45
C ILE A 4 7.13 -7.97 -4.06
N THR A 5 8.38 -7.95 -3.62
CA THR A 5 9.09 -9.16 -3.18
C THR A 5 8.94 -9.34 -1.66
N ALA A 6 9.23 -10.55 -1.18
CA ALA A 6 9.12 -10.85 0.25
C ALA A 6 10.10 -10.05 1.10
N GLN A 7 11.18 -9.54 0.51
CA GLN A 7 12.17 -8.74 1.22
C GLN A 7 11.74 -7.27 1.36
N MET A 8 10.77 -6.84 0.57
CA MET A 8 10.29 -5.47 0.64
C MET A 8 9.39 -5.28 1.83
N ARG A 9 9.60 -4.18 2.55
CA ARG A 9 8.71 -3.79 3.63
C ARG A 9 7.65 -2.86 3.05
N VAL A 10 6.38 -3.21 3.24
CA VAL A 10 5.26 -2.44 2.71
C VAL A 10 4.47 -1.82 3.86
N LEU A 11 4.24 -0.53 3.77
CA LEU A 11 3.47 0.22 4.76
C LEU A 11 2.31 0.92 4.04
N VAL A 12 1.10 0.69 4.51
CA VAL A 12 -0.11 1.24 3.91
C VAL A 12 -0.63 2.37 4.77
N ALA A 13 -0.81 3.55 4.19
CA ALA A 13 -1.43 4.68 4.86
C ALA A 13 -2.93 4.40 5.02
N ILE A 14 -3.42 4.52 6.25
CA ILE A 14 -4.82 4.18 6.56
C ILE A 14 -5.77 5.21 5.97
N GLU A 15 -5.46 6.52 6.15
CA GLU A 15 -6.31 7.57 5.64
C GLU A 15 -6.06 7.83 4.15
N ALA A 16 -7.14 8.12 3.43
CA ALA A 16 -7.05 8.50 2.03
C ALA A 16 -6.33 9.85 1.89
N VAL A 17 -5.66 10.04 0.76
CA VAL A 17 -4.93 11.27 0.47
C VAL A 17 -5.47 11.95 -0.78
N ASP A 18 -5.24 13.27 -0.86
CA ASP A 18 -5.58 14.05 -2.03
C ASP A 18 -4.74 13.56 -3.23
N GLY A 19 -5.40 13.22 -4.32
CA GLY A 19 -4.76 12.72 -5.52
C GLY A 19 -3.84 13.72 -6.21
N ARG A 20 -3.87 14.98 -5.80
CA ARG A 20 -2.99 16.02 -6.36
C ARG A 20 -1.65 16.13 -5.65
N LYS A 21 -1.46 15.41 -4.54
CA LYS A 21 -0.16 15.43 -3.85
C LYS A 21 0.92 14.80 -4.71
N GLY A 22 2.03 15.51 -4.86
CA GLY A 22 3.19 14.99 -5.59
C GLY A 22 4.15 14.25 -4.68
N ILE A 23 5.31 13.90 -5.23
CA ILE A 23 6.35 13.14 -4.52
C ILE A 23 6.75 13.83 -3.22
N ASP A 24 7.07 15.12 -3.28
CA ASP A 24 7.56 15.84 -2.10
C ASP A 24 6.48 15.93 -1.02
N SER A 25 5.24 16.14 -1.42
CA SER A 25 4.13 16.20 -0.47
C SER A 25 3.87 14.85 0.19
N LEU A 26 3.97 13.76 -0.57
CA LEU A 26 3.80 12.41 -0.03
C LEU A 26 4.96 12.03 0.90
N ALA A 27 6.19 12.38 0.54
CA ALA A 27 7.34 12.14 1.40
C ALA A 27 7.20 12.90 2.73
N ARG A 28 6.75 14.15 2.67
CA ARG A 28 6.50 14.93 3.88
C ARG A 28 5.38 14.31 4.72
N LEU A 29 4.34 13.81 4.07
CA LEU A 29 3.26 13.13 4.77
C LEU A 29 3.75 11.91 5.53
N CYS A 30 4.68 11.14 4.96
CA CYS A 30 5.29 10.01 5.66
C CYS A 30 5.95 10.45 6.96
N GLN A 31 6.69 11.56 6.93
CA GLN A 31 7.37 12.07 8.12
C GLN A 31 6.38 12.64 9.14
N GLU A 32 5.48 13.48 8.69
CA GLU A 32 4.64 14.28 9.59
C GLU A 32 3.40 13.54 10.08
N LYS A 33 2.77 12.74 9.23
CA LYS A 33 1.52 12.06 9.56
C LYS A 33 1.70 10.60 9.90
N LEU A 34 2.59 9.92 9.19
CA LEU A 34 2.80 8.49 9.40
C LEU A 34 3.92 8.20 10.40
N ALA A 35 4.71 9.21 10.74
CA ALA A 35 5.88 9.08 11.63
C ALA A 35 6.84 8.00 11.11
N GLU A 36 7.04 7.97 9.80
CA GLU A 36 7.92 7.01 9.13
C GLU A 36 8.98 7.75 8.33
N ASP A 37 10.11 7.10 8.11
CA ASP A 37 11.20 7.66 7.33
C ASP A 37 10.96 7.39 5.84
N PRO A 38 10.71 8.44 5.01
CA PRO A 38 10.48 8.23 3.58
C PRO A 38 11.72 7.75 2.83
N PHE A 39 12.91 7.86 3.41
CA PHE A 39 14.16 7.37 2.82
C PHE A 39 14.49 5.94 3.20
N SER A 40 13.61 5.27 3.93
CA SER A 40 13.88 3.94 4.50
C SER A 40 13.97 2.82 3.47
N GLY A 41 13.48 3.04 2.25
CA GLY A 41 13.36 1.99 1.26
C GLY A 41 12.06 1.20 1.35
N CYS A 42 11.21 1.50 2.33
CA CYS A 42 9.88 0.91 2.41
C CYS A 42 9.03 1.35 1.23
N VAL A 43 8.10 0.49 0.85
CA VAL A 43 7.09 0.84 -0.15
C VAL A 43 5.89 1.40 0.60
N PHE A 44 5.58 2.66 0.38
CA PHE A 44 4.41 3.30 0.98
C PHE A 44 3.27 3.28 -0.01
N ILE A 45 2.09 2.79 0.40
CA ILE A 45 0.91 2.73 -0.45
C ILE A 45 -0.15 3.68 0.09
N PHE A 46 -0.64 4.53 -0.79
CA PHE A 46 -1.68 5.52 -0.48
C PHE A 46 -2.89 5.29 -1.38
N ARG A 47 -4.08 5.52 -0.86
CA ARG A 47 -5.30 5.47 -1.67
C ARG A 47 -5.87 6.87 -1.88
N SER A 48 -6.56 7.05 -3.00
CA SER A 48 -7.32 8.27 -3.26
C SER A 48 -8.60 8.26 -2.42
N ARG A 49 -9.17 9.46 -2.22
CA ARG A 49 -10.42 9.61 -1.46
C ARG A 49 -11.59 8.88 -2.09
N ARG A 50 -11.62 8.79 -3.42
CA ARG A 50 -12.68 8.06 -4.12
C ARG A 50 -12.47 6.55 -4.12
N GLY A 51 -11.30 6.09 -3.75
CA GLY A 51 -10.98 4.67 -3.75
C GLY A 51 -10.77 4.08 -5.14
N THR A 52 -10.57 4.92 -6.15
CA THR A 52 -10.39 4.47 -7.53
C THR A 52 -8.93 4.39 -7.96
N SER A 53 -8.02 4.92 -7.15
CA SER A 53 -6.60 4.86 -7.46
C SER A 53 -5.77 4.68 -6.21
N ILE A 54 -4.59 4.10 -6.42
CA ILE A 54 -3.55 3.98 -5.40
C ILE A 54 -2.26 4.53 -5.95
N ARG A 55 -1.39 4.97 -5.05
CA ARG A 55 -0.05 5.43 -5.40
C ARG A 55 0.96 4.77 -4.49
N LEU A 56 2.10 4.40 -5.07
CA LEU A 56 3.18 3.74 -4.37
C LEU A 56 4.40 4.66 -4.41
N LEU A 57 4.96 4.93 -3.24
CA LEU A 57 6.16 5.76 -3.10
C LEU A 57 7.26 4.93 -2.47
N THR A 58 8.44 4.92 -3.08
CA THR A 58 9.60 4.25 -2.51
C THR A 58 10.88 4.96 -2.91
N TYR A 59 11.84 4.99 -1.99
CA TYR A 59 13.15 5.58 -2.22
C TYR A 59 14.16 4.46 -2.46
N ASP A 60 14.93 4.56 -3.54
CA ASP A 60 15.85 3.50 -3.96
C ASP A 60 17.32 3.78 -3.61
N GLY A 61 17.57 4.81 -2.80
CA GLY A 61 18.93 5.23 -2.45
C GLY A 61 19.44 6.36 -3.32
N GLN A 62 18.79 6.62 -4.46
CA GLN A 62 19.17 7.65 -5.40
C GLN A 62 18.04 8.65 -5.64
N GLY A 63 16.81 8.18 -5.61
CA GLY A 63 15.65 9.01 -5.84
C GLY A 63 14.37 8.30 -5.48
N TYR A 64 13.26 9.03 -5.60
CA TYR A 64 11.94 8.48 -5.34
C TYR A 64 11.29 7.93 -6.59
N TRP A 65 10.66 6.78 -6.45
CA TRP A 65 9.75 6.24 -7.43
C TRP A 65 8.32 6.51 -6.95
N LEU A 66 7.51 7.05 -7.83
CA LEU A 66 6.08 7.22 -7.57
C LEU A 66 5.34 6.54 -8.71
N ALA A 67 4.63 5.47 -8.38
CA ALA A 67 3.79 4.76 -9.33
C ALA A 67 2.34 4.99 -8.97
N GLN A 68 1.48 5.01 -9.97
CA GLN A 68 0.05 5.19 -9.76
C GLN A 68 -0.72 4.17 -10.58
N LYS A 69 -1.72 3.58 -9.93
CA LYS A 69 -2.69 2.73 -10.62
C LYS A 69 -4.07 3.29 -10.40
N ARG A 70 -4.75 3.63 -11.50
CA ARG A 70 -6.15 4.05 -11.48
C ARG A 70 -6.97 2.97 -12.15
N LEU A 71 -8.00 2.50 -11.45
CA LEU A 71 -8.89 1.50 -12.01
C LEU A 71 -9.74 2.15 -13.12
N SER A 72 -9.84 1.46 -14.24
CA SER A 72 -10.70 1.92 -15.35
C SER A 72 -12.18 1.76 -15.00
N LYS A 73 -12.48 0.87 -14.04
CA LYS A 73 -13.84 0.59 -13.62
C LYS A 73 -13.84 0.10 -12.19
N GLY A 74 -14.79 0.57 -11.39
CA GLY A 74 -14.93 0.14 -10.01
C GLY A 74 -13.97 0.83 -9.06
N LYS A 75 -13.86 0.27 -7.87
CA LYS A 75 -13.04 0.80 -6.78
C LYS A 75 -12.23 -0.33 -6.15
N PHE A 76 -11.18 0.05 -5.42
CA PHE A 76 -10.49 -0.90 -4.57
C PHE A 76 -11.44 -1.34 -3.47
N VAL A 77 -11.71 -2.64 -3.37
CA VAL A 77 -12.77 -3.19 -2.53
C VAL A 77 -12.34 -3.38 -1.09
N TRP A 78 -11.04 -3.35 -0.81
CA TRP A 78 -10.52 -3.59 0.51
C TRP A 78 -9.42 -2.58 0.83
N TRP A 79 -9.42 -2.11 2.06
CA TRP A 79 -8.34 -1.27 2.60
C TRP A 79 -8.18 -1.61 4.07
N PRO A 80 -6.94 -1.67 4.60
CA PRO A 80 -6.76 -1.99 6.00
C PRO A 80 -7.34 -0.91 6.90
N GLU A 81 -7.84 -1.33 8.06
CA GLU A 81 -8.33 -0.44 9.11
C GLU A 81 -7.43 -0.57 10.32
N SER A 82 -7.17 0.54 11.00
CA SER A 82 -6.32 0.58 12.18
C SER A 82 -6.49 1.90 12.87
N ASP A 83 -6.22 1.92 14.18
CA ASP A 83 -6.13 3.18 14.94
C ASP A 83 -4.79 3.89 14.66
N ALA A 84 -3.82 3.17 14.15
CA ALA A 84 -2.54 3.75 13.74
C ALA A 84 -2.69 4.45 12.39
N ALA A 85 -1.76 5.35 12.07
CA ALA A 85 -1.78 6.07 10.80
C ALA A 85 -1.31 5.20 9.64
N VAL A 86 -0.57 4.14 9.92
CA VAL A 86 0.02 3.26 8.92
C VAL A 86 -0.06 1.82 9.41
N LYS A 87 -0.16 0.87 8.47
CA LYS A 87 -0.19 -0.55 8.80
C LYS A 87 0.74 -1.32 7.86
N PRO A 88 1.61 -2.18 8.39
CA PRO A 88 2.42 -3.04 7.52
C PRO A 88 1.60 -4.15 6.89
N LEU A 89 1.94 -4.50 5.66
CA LEU A 89 1.36 -5.63 4.96
C LEU A 89 2.45 -6.61 4.55
N GLU A 90 2.11 -7.89 4.54
CA GLU A 90 2.96 -8.90 3.92
C GLU A 90 2.98 -8.71 2.41
N ALA A 91 4.04 -9.18 1.75
CA ALA A 91 4.18 -9.00 0.31
C ALA A 91 2.98 -9.55 -0.46
N TYR A 92 2.49 -10.72 -0.09
CA TYR A 92 1.35 -11.32 -0.79
C TYR A 92 0.05 -10.54 -0.56
N GLU A 93 -0.10 -9.94 0.63
CA GLU A 93 -1.25 -9.08 0.91
C GLU A 93 -1.19 -7.81 0.06
N ALA A 94 -0.01 -7.21 -0.05
CA ALA A 94 0.20 -6.01 -0.86
C ALA A 94 -0.07 -6.29 -2.34
N GLN A 95 0.38 -7.44 -2.85
CA GLN A 95 0.12 -7.81 -4.24
C GLN A 95 -1.38 -7.95 -4.51
N LEU A 96 -2.11 -8.56 -3.60
CA LEU A 96 -3.56 -8.71 -3.77
C LEU A 96 -4.26 -7.36 -3.70
N LEU A 97 -3.86 -6.49 -2.77
CA LEU A 97 -4.39 -5.14 -2.68
C LEU A 97 -4.16 -4.38 -3.98
N MET A 98 -2.96 -4.44 -4.53
CA MET A 98 -2.62 -3.76 -5.78
C MET A 98 -3.43 -4.29 -6.96
N ALA A 99 -3.85 -5.54 -6.90
CA ALA A 99 -4.73 -6.14 -7.91
C ALA A 99 -6.21 -5.88 -7.64
N ALA A 100 -6.52 -5.01 -6.68
CA ALA A 100 -7.88 -4.64 -6.27
C ALA A 100 -8.66 -5.81 -5.67
N GLY A 101 -7.96 -6.78 -5.08
CA GLY A 101 -8.57 -7.92 -4.42
C GLY A 101 -8.91 -7.65 -2.96
N ASP A 102 -9.62 -8.59 -2.35
CA ASP A 102 -10.05 -8.52 -0.96
C ASP A 102 -9.10 -9.33 -0.08
N VAL A 103 -8.20 -8.65 0.61
CA VAL A 103 -7.17 -9.25 1.44
C VAL A 103 -7.79 -10.00 2.65
N SER A 104 -8.97 -9.56 3.11
CA SER A 104 -9.61 -10.20 4.26
C SER A 104 -9.93 -11.67 3.99
N ARG A 105 -10.17 -12.04 2.74
CA ARG A 105 -10.44 -13.43 2.36
C ARG A 105 -9.22 -14.32 2.52
N LEU A 106 -8.03 -13.81 2.34
CA LEU A 106 -6.81 -14.56 2.56
C LEU A 106 -6.65 -14.97 4.03
N ARG A 107 -7.04 -14.07 4.93
CA ARG A 107 -6.96 -14.31 6.36
C ARG A 107 -8.02 -15.28 6.86
N ALA A 108 -9.15 -15.36 6.16
CA ALA A 108 -10.25 -16.24 6.53
C ALA A 108 -10.03 -17.69 6.08
N ALA A 109 -9.29 -17.90 4.98
CA ALA A 109 -9.23 -19.19 4.32
C ALA A 109 -7.96 -20.02 4.53
N PRO A 110 -6.85 -19.49 5.08
CA PRO A 110 -5.57 -20.20 4.95
C PRO A 110 -5.40 -21.43 5.81
N MET A 111 -6.16 -21.60 6.88
CA MET A 111 -5.92 -22.67 7.84
C MET A 111 -6.14 -24.05 7.24
N TRP A 112 -7.23 -24.27 6.54
CA TRP A 112 -7.52 -25.58 5.99
C TRP A 112 -6.60 -25.94 4.83
N ARG A 113 -6.01 -24.97 4.16
CA ARG A 113 -5.04 -25.23 3.09
C ARG A 113 -3.79 -25.90 3.62
N ARG A 114 -3.36 -25.53 4.81
CA ARG A 114 -2.17 -26.10 5.41
C ARG A 114 -2.39 -27.55 5.81
N VAL A 115 -3.59 -27.88 6.20
CA VAL A 115 -3.93 -29.24 6.58
C VAL A 115 -3.77 -30.18 5.40
N ASN A 116 -4.05 -29.69 4.21
CA ASN A 116 -3.97 -30.47 2.99
C ASN A 116 -2.59 -30.50 2.36
N GLY A 117 -1.72 -29.64 2.84
CA GLY A 117 -0.38 -29.50 2.27
C GLY A 117 0.61 -30.47 2.80
#